data_bf5bb8676bae568d025cc88e012f07d6
#
_entry.id   bf5bb8676bae568d025cc88e012f07d6
#
_cell.length_a   1.000
_cell.length_b   1.000
_cell.length_c   1.000
_cell.angle_alpha   90.00
_cell.angle_beta   90.00
_cell.angle_gamma   90.00
#
_symmetry.space_group_name_H-M   'P 1'
#
loop_
_entity.id
_entity.type
_entity.pdbx_description
1 polymer ?
#
loop_
_entity_poly.entity_id
_entity_poly.type
_entity_poly.pdbx_seq_one_letter_code
_entity_poly.pdbx_strand_id
1 'polypeptide(L)'
;MTIELKPHERLDRLERENIDIIQSSEVFSFSIDAVLLSDFATIPHQRKATIVDLCTGNGVVSFLLSAKTNNKIIGVELQEALCDMANRTIQLNQLEEKVEILQADVREITSILKKDSIDVITCNPPYFKLQEQALVNQKEAFTIARHEIHLPLEELLQNISRLLKMKGKAFIVHRPDRLTDILTTARVYRLEPKRIQFIHPKEGKESNIVLIELIKDGQPGGVRILPPVTIFDENNQYTDKLKEVLWG
;
A
#
# COMPACT_ATOMS: atom_id res chain seq x y z
N MET A 1 -4.46 -16.88 21.35
CA MET A 1 -4.25 -15.84 22.40
C MET A 1 -5.40 -14.87 22.33
N THR A 2 -5.99 -14.46 23.46
CA THR A 2 -7.03 -13.42 23.47
C THR A 2 -6.30 -12.08 23.57
N ILE A 3 -6.38 -11.26 22.51
CA ILE A 3 -5.81 -9.91 22.54
C ILE A 3 -6.89 -8.96 23.02
N GLU A 4 -6.54 -8.12 23.99
CA GLU A 4 -7.42 -7.07 24.50
C GLU A 4 -7.48 -5.92 23.47
N LEU A 5 -8.71 -5.56 23.06
CA LEU A 5 -8.94 -4.40 22.21
C LEU A 5 -8.98 -3.13 23.06
N LYS A 6 -8.33 -2.08 22.60
CA LYS A 6 -8.39 -0.75 23.22
C LYS A 6 -9.73 -0.06 22.90
N PRO A 7 -10.13 0.99 23.65
CA PRO A 7 -11.29 1.80 23.29
C PRO A 7 -11.23 2.23 21.82
N HIS A 8 -12.39 2.24 21.17
CA HIS A 8 -12.54 2.57 19.73
C HIS A 8 -11.89 1.61 18.73
N GLU A 9 -11.33 0.48 19.20
CA GLU A 9 -10.85 -0.58 18.33
C GLU A 9 -11.92 -1.63 18.07
N ARG A 10 -11.83 -2.25 16.90
CA ARG A 10 -12.65 -3.40 16.50
C ARG A 10 -11.80 -4.41 15.77
N LEU A 11 -12.29 -5.65 15.69
CA LEU A 11 -11.75 -6.68 14.83
C LEU A 11 -12.55 -6.71 13.53
N ASP A 12 -11.86 -6.56 12.42
CA ASP A 12 -12.37 -6.85 11.08
C ASP A 12 -11.63 -8.07 10.53
N ARG A 13 -12.17 -8.71 9.48
CA ARG A 13 -11.60 -9.92 8.91
C ARG A 13 -11.25 -9.74 7.45
N LEU A 14 -10.05 -10.14 7.08
CA LEU A 14 -9.62 -10.33 5.70
C LEU A 14 -10.04 -11.74 5.31
N GLU A 15 -11.24 -11.86 4.72
CA GLU A 15 -11.94 -13.13 4.56
C GLU A 15 -11.17 -14.15 3.73
N ARG A 16 -10.61 -13.71 2.60
CA ARG A 16 -9.86 -14.57 1.68
C ARG A 16 -8.62 -15.19 2.32
N GLU A 17 -7.89 -14.41 3.10
CA GLU A 17 -6.65 -14.81 3.76
C GLU A 17 -6.88 -15.40 5.15
N ASN A 18 -8.11 -15.30 5.66
CA ASN A 18 -8.50 -15.76 7.00
C ASN A 18 -7.66 -15.09 8.11
N ILE A 19 -7.45 -13.76 8.00
CA ILE A 19 -6.67 -12.96 8.94
C ILE A 19 -7.60 -11.98 9.65
N ASP A 20 -7.59 -11.99 10.98
CA ASP A 20 -8.29 -11.00 11.79
C ASP A 20 -7.40 -9.77 11.98
N ILE A 21 -7.91 -8.57 11.68
CA ILE A 21 -7.14 -7.33 11.71
C ILE A 21 -7.76 -6.33 12.69
N ILE A 22 -6.92 -5.72 13.53
CA ILE A 22 -7.34 -4.67 14.46
C ILE A 22 -7.44 -3.35 13.70
N GLN A 23 -8.58 -2.68 13.84
CA GLN A 23 -8.83 -1.35 13.31
C GLN A 23 -9.39 -0.42 14.38
N SER A 24 -9.25 0.88 14.20
CA SER A 24 -9.80 1.89 15.09
C SER A 24 -10.58 2.95 14.31
N SER A 25 -11.67 3.44 14.89
CA SER A 25 -12.43 4.58 14.34
C SER A 25 -11.74 5.94 14.55
N GLU A 26 -10.68 6.00 15.35
CA GLU A 26 -9.93 7.23 15.63
C GLU A 26 -8.76 7.47 14.66
N VAL A 27 -8.36 6.43 13.92
CA VAL A 27 -7.31 6.49 12.90
C VAL A 27 -7.84 5.97 11.57
N PHE A 28 -7.06 6.18 10.51
CA PHE A 28 -7.45 5.71 9.19
C PHE A 28 -7.65 4.19 9.18
N SER A 29 -8.87 3.75 8.86
CA SER A 29 -9.16 2.34 8.59
C SER A 29 -8.71 2.00 7.18
N PHE A 30 -8.26 0.75 6.94
CA PHE A 30 -7.87 0.34 5.61
C PHE A 30 -9.04 0.47 4.62
N SER A 31 -8.70 0.83 3.40
CA SER A 31 -9.64 0.95 2.30
C SER A 31 -9.42 -0.17 1.28
N ILE A 32 -10.33 -0.26 0.34
CA ILE A 32 -10.24 -1.20 -0.80
C ILE A 32 -8.95 -1.05 -1.60
N ASP A 33 -8.33 0.13 -1.56
CA ASP A 33 -7.07 0.46 -2.22
C ASP A 33 -5.95 -0.50 -1.80
N ALA A 34 -5.88 -0.82 -0.50
CA ALA A 34 -4.88 -1.72 0.05
C ALA A 34 -5.07 -3.17 -0.46
N VAL A 35 -6.32 -3.62 -0.57
CA VAL A 35 -6.65 -4.95 -1.10
C VAL A 35 -6.31 -5.02 -2.59
N LEU A 36 -6.70 -4.01 -3.36
CA LEU A 36 -6.40 -3.92 -4.79
C LEU A 36 -4.89 -3.81 -5.05
N LEU A 37 -4.15 -3.04 -4.23
CA LEU A 37 -2.69 -2.96 -4.31
C LEU A 37 -2.05 -4.31 -4.07
N SER A 38 -2.48 -5.01 -3.03
CA SER A 38 -1.99 -6.36 -2.73
C SER A 38 -2.28 -7.33 -3.87
N ASP A 39 -3.48 -7.28 -4.48
CA ASP A 39 -3.83 -8.16 -5.60
C ASP A 39 -3.01 -7.85 -6.86
N PHE A 40 -2.80 -6.58 -7.16
CA PHE A 40 -1.99 -6.12 -8.28
C PHE A 40 -0.49 -6.44 -8.14
N ALA A 41 0.03 -6.49 -6.90
CA ALA A 41 1.43 -6.73 -6.62
C ALA A 41 1.84 -8.17 -6.97
N THR A 42 2.89 -8.31 -7.76
CA THR A 42 3.50 -9.62 -8.09
C THR A 42 4.69 -9.89 -7.19
N ILE A 43 4.58 -10.94 -6.40
CA ILE A 43 5.64 -11.34 -5.46
C ILE A 43 6.51 -12.42 -6.09
N PRO A 44 7.85 -12.32 -6.01
CA PRO A 44 8.74 -13.37 -6.51
C PRO A 44 8.51 -14.70 -5.77
N HIS A 45 8.42 -15.80 -6.51
CA HIS A 45 8.35 -17.14 -5.91
C HIS A 45 9.71 -17.62 -5.36
N GLN A 46 10.79 -16.88 -5.60
CA GLN A 46 12.12 -17.20 -5.10
C GLN A 46 12.15 -17.13 -3.58
N ARG A 47 12.76 -18.16 -2.95
CA ARG A 47 13.06 -18.11 -1.51
C ARG A 47 14.11 -17.02 -1.26
N LYS A 48 13.92 -16.24 -0.18
CA LYS A 48 14.80 -15.14 0.26
C LYS A 48 14.60 -13.81 -0.48
N ALA A 49 13.45 -13.56 -1.10
CA ALA A 49 13.11 -12.20 -1.51
C ALA A 49 12.85 -11.33 -0.28
N THR A 50 13.31 -10.11 -0.29
CA THR A 50 13.00 -9.11 0.74
C THR A 50 11.88 -8.22 0.22
N ILE A 51 10.78 -8.15 0.98
CA ILE A 51 9.59 -7.37 0.65
C ILE A 51 9.42 -6.28 1.70
N VAL A 52 9.15 -5.06 1.27
CA VAL A 52 8.90 -3.93 2.17
C VAL A 52 7.58 -3.28 1.77
N ASP A 53 6.73 -3.02 2.76
CA ASP A 53 5.49 -2.28 2.61
C ASP A 53 5.65 -0.91 3.28
N LEU A 54 5.83 0.14 2.47
CA LEU A 54 6.00 1.50 2.95
C LEU A 54 4.65 2.15 3.21
N CYS A 55 4.54 2.92 4.29
CA CYS A 55 3.27 3.50 4.78
C CYS A 55 2.24 2.39 5.06
N THR A 56 2.67 1.35 5.77
CA THR A 56 1.88 0.12 5.95
C THR A 56 0.59 0.32 6.76
N GLY A 57 0.48 1.44 7.46
CA GLY A 57 -0.66 1.69 8.34
C GLY A 57 -0.78 0.63 9.44
N ASN A 58 -1.96 0.08 9.61
CA ASN A 58 -2.20 -1.03 10.53
C ASN A 58 -1.77 -2.41 9.95
N GLY A 59 -0.98 -2.43 8.87
CA GLY A 59 -0.34 -3.64 8.34
C GLY A 59 -1.14 -4.39 7.27
N VAL A 60 -2.27 -3.89 6.80
CA VAL A 60 -3.19 -4.64 5.93
C VAL A 60 -2.53 -5.18 4.66
N VAL A 61 -1.75 -4.37 3.92
CA VAL A 61 -1.06 -4.81 2.70
C VAL A 61 -0.03 -5.89 3.06
N SER A 62 0.76 -5.68 4.11
CA SER A 62 1.73 -6.66 4.61
C SER A 62 1.06 -8.00 4.95
N PHE A 63 -0.12 -8.00 5.58
CA PHE A 63 -0.85 -9.23 5.93
C PHE A 63 -1.38 -9.95 4.69
N LEU A 64 -2.01 -9.23 3.76
CA LEU A 64 -2.48 -9.79 2.50
C LEU A 64 -1.33 -10.41 1.67
N LEU A 65 -0.17 -9.76 1.66
CA LEU A 65 1.02 -10.29 0.99
C LEU A 65 1.58 -11.53 1.71
N SER A 66 1.48 -11.62 3.03
CA SER A 66 1.98 -12.76 3.81
C SER A 66 1.29 -14.09 3.46
N ALA A 67 0.07 -14.02 2.93
CA ALA A 67 -0.64 -15.19 2.40
C ALA A 67 -0.11 -15.64 1.03
N LYS A 68 0.52 -14.72 0.27
CA LYS A 68 1.05 -15.00 -1.10
C LYS A 68 2.49 -15.50 -1.11
N THR A 69 3.21 -15.43 0.03
CA THR A 69 4.63 -15.78 0.08
C THR A 69 5.04 -16.30 1.46
N ASN A 70 6.14 -17.06 1.48
CA ASN A 70 6.84 -17.43 2.70
C ASN A 70 8.08 -16.54 2.96
N ASN A 71 8.28 -15.50 2.16
CA ASN A 71 9.34 -14.53 2.38
C ASN A 71 8.96 -13.56 3.50
N LYS A 72 9.99 -13.00 4.16
CA LYS A 72 9.78 -11.98 5.19
C LYS A 72 9.31 -10.67 4.59
N ILE A 73 8.32 -10.06 5.22
CA ILE A 73 7.75 -8.76 4.87
C ILE A 73 8.04 -7.78 6.00
N ILE A 74 8.53 -6.60 5.65
CA ILE A 74 8.77 -5.52 6.60
C ILE A 74 7.77 -4.40 6.29
N GLY A 75 6.81 -4.19 7.18
CA GLY A 75 5.92 -3.03 7.14
C GLY A 75 6.58 -1.83 7.81
N VAL A 76 6.61 -0.68 7.14
CA VAL A 76 7.18 0.57 7.68
C VAL A 76 6.06 1.57 7.92
N GLU A 77 5.95 2.04 9.14
CA GLU A 77 4.91 3.00 9.55
C GLU A 77 5.49 4.03 10.51
N LEU A 78 5.07 5.28 10.38
CA LEU A 78 5.49 6.39 11.21
C LEU A 78 4.75 6.45 12.54
N GLN A 79 3.46 6.15 12.52
CA GLN A 79 2.54 6.36 13.64
C GLN A 79 2.59 5.19 14.63
N GLU A 80 2.94 5.49 15.88
CA GLU A 80 3.02 4.50 16.97
C GLU A 80 1.70 3.74 17.16
N ALA A 81 0.56 4.41 17.11
CA ALA A 81 -0.75 3.78 17.29
C ALA A 81 -1.06 2.73 16.19
N LEU A 82 -0.67 3.01 14.93
CA LEU A 82 -0.82 2.07 13.83
C LEU A 82 0.16 0.90 13.95
N CYS A 83 1.40 1.16 14.33
CA CYS A 83 2.40 0.13 14.61
C CYS A 83 1.94 -0.82 15.74
N ASP A 84 1.37 -0.28 16.82
CA ASP A 84 0.83 -1.09 17.92
C ASP A 84 -0.30 -2.01 17.44
N MET A 85 -1.28 -1.49 16.68
CA MET A 85 -2.37 -2.31 16.12
C MET A 85 -1.82 -3.41 15.20
N ALA A 86 -0.86 -3.08 14.33
CA ALA A 86 -0.24 -4.03 13.43
C ALA A 86 0.52 -5.13 14.20
N ASN A 87 1.29 -4.79 15.23
CA ASN A 87 2.01 -5.76 16.04
C ASN A 87 1.06 -6.70 16.82
N ARG A 88 -0.02 -6.17 17.38
CA ARG A 88 -1.05 -7.03 18.02
C ARG A 88 -1.77 -7.92 17.01
N THR A 89 -2.01 -7.41 15.78
CA THR A 89 -2.56 -8.21 14.69
C THR A 89 -1.61 -9.36 14.30
N ILE A 90 -0.30 -9.12 14.25
CA ILE A 90 0.72 -10.17 14.00
C ILE A 90 0.59 -11.28 15.06
N GLN A 91 0.55 -10.91 16.34
CA GLN A 91 0.42 -11.88 17.45
C GLN A 91 -0.89 -12.65 17.39
N LEU A 92 -2.01 -11.96 17.07
CA LEU A 92 -3.33 -12.58 16.95
C LEU A 92 -3.36 -13.71 15.90
N ASN A 93 -2.66 -13.49 14.78
CA ASN A 93 -2.66 -14.41 13.64
C ASN A 93 -1.39 -15.28 13.54
N GLN A 94 -0.49 -15.23 14.53
CA GLN A 94 0.77 -16.00 14.56
C GLN A 94 1.64 -15.76 13.30
N LEU A 95 1.81 -14.49 12.94
CA LEU A 95 2.55 -14.06 11.75
C LEU A 95 3.98 -13.56 12.06
N GLU A 96 4.50 -13.75 13.28
CA GLU A 96 5.78 -13.21 13.76
C GLU A 96 6.98 -13.65 12.90
N GLU A 97 6.92 -14.86 12.33
CA GLU A 97 7.97 -15.37 11.44
C GLU A 97 7.91 -14.78 10.02
N LYS A 98 6.76 -14.18 9.64
CA LYS A 98 6.53 -13.67 8.28
C LYS A 98 6.52 -12.16 8.18
N VAL A 99 5.98 -11.46 9.18
CA VAL A 99 5.74 -10.01 9.14
C VAL A 99 6.41 -9.35 10.33
N GLU A 100 7.17 -8.31 10.07
CA GLU A 100 7.77 -7.42 11.06
C GLU A 100 7.32 -5.99 10.80
N ILE A 101 6.95 -5.25 11.85
CA ILE A 101 6.62 -3.82 11.74
C ILE A 101 7.78 -2.99 12.28
N LEU A 102 8.27 -2.11 11.44
CA LEU A 102 9.31 -1.14 11.75
C LEU A 102 8.67 0.24 11.90
N GLN A 103 8.70 0.77 13.12
CA GLN A 103 8.30 2.16 13.35
C GLN A 103 9.41 3.09 12.86
N ALA A 104 9.19 3.73 11.71
CA ALA A 104 10.18 4.61 11.10
C ALA A 104 9.56 5.61 10.13
N ASP A 105 10.28 6.70 9.92
CA ASP A 105 9.97 7.65 8.86
C ASP A 105 10.55 7.16 7.52
N VAL A 106 9.70 7.09 6.49
CA VAL A 106 10.13 6.71 5.14
C VAL A 106 11.23 7.62 4.59
N ARG A 107 11.30 8.89 5.02
CA ARG A 107 12.35 9.83 4.61
C ARG A 107 13.75 9.40 5.10
N GLU A 108 13.80 8.74 6.24
CA GLU A 108 15.04 8.28 6.87
C GLU A 108 15.30 6.78 6.66
N ILE A 109 14.42 6.09 5.94
CA ILE A 109 14.41 4.63 5.84
C ILE A 109 15.74 4.06 5.29
N THR A 110 16.47 4.81 4.47
CA THR A 110 17.76 4.37 3.92
C THR A 110 18.90 4.41 4.94
N SER A 111 18.69 4.96 6.14
CA SER A 111 19.62 4.84 7.27
C SER A 111 19.40 3.53 8.05
N ILE A 112 18.22 2.94 7.92
CA ILE A 112 17.78 1.75 8.66
C ILE A 112 17.85 0.51 7.75
N LEU A 113 17.26 0.59 6.56
CA LEU A 113 17.27 -0.50 5.59
C LEU A 113 18.43 -0.31 4.59
N LYS A 114 19.11 -1.40 4.29
CA LYS A 114 20.24 -1.38 3.36
C LYS A 114 19.79 -0.99 1.95
N LYS A 115 20.50 -0.06 1.32
CA LYS A 115 20.30 0.32 -0.09
C LYS A 115 20.53 -0.88 -1.01
N ASP A 116 19.85 -0.88 -2.16
CA ASP A 116 19.98 -1.92 -3.21
C ASP A 116 19.79 -3.34 -2.68
N SER A 117 18.88 -3.53 -1.70
CA SER A 117 18.69 -4.83 -1.04
C SER A 117 17.26 -5.37 -1.11
N ILE A 118 16.29 -4.58 -1.56
CA ILE A 118 14.88 -4.93 -1.56
C ILE A 118 14.46 -5.41 -2.95
N ASP A 119 13.73 -6.51 -3.00
CA ASP A 119 13.23 -7.10 -4.25
C ASP A 119 11.88 -6.50 -4.66
N VAL A 120 11.01 -6.28 -3.67
CA VAL A 120 9.66 -5.73 -3.88
C VAL A 120 9.36 -4.68 -2.84
N ILE A 121 8.78 -3.57 -3.29
CA ILE A 121 8.18 -2.55 -2.43
C ILE A 121 6.72 -2.40 -2.80
N THR A 122 5.83 -2.38 -1.81
CA THR A 122 4.46 -1.88 -1.92
C THR A 122 4.35 -0.54 -1.22
N CYS A 123 3.47 0.34 -1.68
CA CYS A 123 3.22 1.60 -1.02
C CYS A 123 1.79 2.09 -1.28
N ASN A 124 1.06 2.32 -0.20
CA ASN A 124 -0.22 3.01 -0.18
C ASN A 124 -0.02 4.34 0.58
N PRO A 125 0.56 5.37 -0.06
CA PRO A 125 0.91 6.60 0.64
C PRO A 125 -0.34 7.45 0.91
N PRO A 126 -0.30 8.43 1.81
CA PRO A 126 -1.38 9.40 1.95
C PRO A 126 -1.52 10.26 0.67
N TYR A 127 -2.75 10.42 0.14
CA TYR A 127 -3.00 10.95 -1.21
C TYR A 127 -3.29 12.45 -1.32
N PHE A 128 -3.48 13.17 -0.23
CA PHE A 128 -4.12 14.48 -0.26
C PHE A 128 -3.15 15.64 -0.43
N LYS A 129 -3.42 16.53 -1.41
CA LYS A 129 -2.77 17.84 -1.53
C LYS A 129 -3.36 18.81 -0.49
N LEU A 130 -2.52 19.70 0.03
CA LEU A 130 -2.89 20.79 0.97
C LEU A 130 -4.14 21.61 0.55
N GLN A 131 -4.44 21.70 -0.75
CA GLN A 131 -5.53 22.51 -1.30
C GLN A 131 -6.92 21.86 -1.23
N GLU A 132 -7.03 20.54 -1.04
CA GLU A 132 -8.32 19.84 -0.96
C GLU A 132 -8.93 19.83 0.45
N GLN A 133 -8.25 20.39 1.43
CA GLN A 133 -8.62 20.38 2.86
C GLN A 133 -9.89 21.16 3.20
N ALA A 134 -10.40 21.99 2.30
CA ALA A 134 -11.56 22.85 2.59
C ALA A 134 -12.90 22.09 2.66
N LEU A 135 -12.97 20.82 2.27
CA LEU A 135 -14.21 20.05 2.14
C LEU A 135 -14.31 18.79 3.02
N VAL A 136 -13.27 18.44 3.77
CA VAL A 136 -13.27 17.26 4.65
C VAL A 136 -13.40 17.69 6.11
N ASN A 137 -14.07 16.87 6.94
CA ASN A 137 -14.19 17.12 8.38
C ASN A 137 -12.83 17.51 8.99
N GLN A 138 -12.82 18.65 9.71
CA GLN A 138 -11.57 19.28 10.18
C GLN A 138 -10.61 18.34 10.91
N LYS A 139 -11.09 17.33 11.64
CA LYS A 139 -10.24 16.36 12.36
C LYS A 139 -9.52 15.38 11.42
N GLU A 140 -10.21 14.84 10.41
CA GLU A 140 -9.61 13.95 9.40
C GLU A 140 -8.66 14.71 8.49
N ALA A 141 -9.04 15.92 8.05
CA ALA A 141 -8.20 16.80 7.24
C ALA A 141 -6.88 17.14 7.91
N PHE A 142 -6.87 17.43 9.23
CA PHE A 142 -5.63 17.74 9.97
C PHE A 142 -4.70 16.53 10.09
N THR A 143 -5.23 15.32 10.24
CA THR A 143 -4.42 14.11 10.35
C THR A 143 -3.82 13.75 8.99
N ILE A 144 -4.61 13.76 7.94
CA ILE A 144 -4.20 13.43 6.56
C ILE A 144 -3.23 14.49 6.02
N ALA A 145 -3.51 15.78 6.24
CA ALA A 145 -2.63 16.88 5.81
C ALA A 145 -1.24 16.83 6.44
N ARG A 146 -1.13 16.41 7.70
CA ARG A 146 0.18 16.23 8.34
C ARG A 146 1.02 15.16 7.63
N HIS A 147 0.40 14.13 7.06
CA HIS A 147 1.13 13.03 6.44
C HIS A 147 1.69 13.38 5.05
N GLU A 148 0.94 14.09 4.18
CA GLU A 148 1.46 14.52 2.88
C GLU A 148 2.51 15.66 3.01
N ILE A 149 2.37 16.52 4.03
CA ILE A 149 3.40 17.50 4.38
C ILE A 149 4.71 16.80 4.81
N HIS A 150 4.60 15.59 5.37
CA HIS A 150 5.75 14.86 5.89
C HIS A 150 6.38 13.89 4.90
N LEU A 151 5.72 13.51 3.80
CA LEU A 151 6.30 12.61 2.78
C LEU A 151 5.98 13.10 1.36
N PRO A 152 6.73 14.07 0.81
CA PRO A 152 6.59 14.48 -0.57
C PRO A 152 6.78 13.32 -1.55
N LEU A 153 6.02 13.32 -2.65
CA LEU A 153 6.11 12.28 -3.69
C LEU A 153 7.56 12.07 -4.19
N GLU A 154 8.31 13.16 -4.33
CA GLU A 154 9.70 13.11 -4.77
C GLU A 154 10.58 12.31 -3.80
N GLU A 155 10.48 12.59 -2.49
CA GLU A 155 11.24 11.89 -1.45
C GLU A 155 10.83 10.40 -1.36
N LEU A 156 9.54 10.11 -1.50
CA LEU A 156 9.04 8.74 -1.54
C LEU A 156 9.67 7.96 -2.70
N LEU A 157 9.58 8.47 -3.94
CA LEU A 157 10.09 7.78 -5.12
C LEU A 157 11.63 7.69 -5.10
N GLN A 158 12.32 8.70 -4.57
CA GLN A 158 13.76 8.65 -4.37
C GLN A 158 14.15 7.52 -3.40
N ASN A 159 13.47 7.39 -2.27
CA ASN A 159 13.75 6.34 -1.28
C ASN A 159 13.38 4.95 -1.79
N ILE A 160 12.26 4.81 -2.49
CA ILE A 160 11.92 3.56 -3.20
C ILE A 160 13.05 3.14 -4.13
N SER A 161 13.56 4.07 -4.95
CA SER A 161 14.66 3.78 -5.87
C SER A 161 15.95 3.38 -5.13
N ARG A 162 16.28 4.06 -4.04
CA ARG A 162 17.49 3.76 -3.25
C ARG A 162 17.43 2.39 -2.59
N LEU A 163 16.27 1.94 -2.16
CA LEU A 163 16.08 0.66 -1.48
C LEU A 163 16.06 -0.52 -2.45
N LEU A 164 15.42 -0.36 -3.61
CA LEU A 164 15.26 -1.46 -4.57
C LEU A 164 16.60 -1.90 -5.16
N LYS A 165 16.76 -3.22 -5.31
CA LYS A 165 17.78 -3.81 -6.17
C LYS A 165 17.57 -3.41 -7.64
N MET A 166 18.59 -3.53 -8.46
CA MET A 166 18.41 -3.49 -9.92
C MET A 166 17.37 -4.53 -10.37
N LYS A 167 16.40 -4.11 -11.18
CA LYS A 167 15.19 -4.88 -11.57
C LYS A 167 14.22 -5.20 -10.44
N GLY A 168 14.45 -4.69 -9.23
CA GLY A 168 13.45 -4.71 -8.17
C GLY A 168 12.20 -3.91 -8.57
N LYS A 169 11.07 -4.26 -7.99
CA LYS A 169 9.76 -3.72 -8.36
C LYS A 169 9.13 -2.91 -7.23
N ALA A 170 8.52 -1.80 -7.60
CA ALA A 170 7.61 -1.09 -6.70
C ALA A 170 6.17 -1.14 -7.24
N PHE A 171 5.22 -1.31 -6.33
CA PHE A 171 3.80 -1.25 -6.61
C PHE A 171 3.20 -0.14 -5.76
N ILE A 172 2.58 0.82 -6.42
CA ILE A 172 2.03 2.01 -5.77
C ILE A 172 0.56 2.12 -6.13
N VAL A 173 -0.27 2.40 -5.16
CA VAL A 173 -1.64 2.85 -5.37
C VAL A 173 -1.72 4.35 -5.16
N HIS A 174 -2.44 5.07 -6.00
CA HIS A 174 -2.60 6.51 -5.88
C HIS A 174 -3.87 7.01 -6.58
N ARG A 175 -4.15 8.30 -6.47
CA ARG A 175 -5.20 8.97 -7.24
C ARG A 175 -4.73 9.23 -8.68
N PRO A 176 -5.61 9.08 -9.69
CA PRO A 176 -5.26 9.29 -11.10
C PRO A 176 -4.81 10.70 -11.46
N ASP A 177 -5.26 11.73 -10.73
CA ASP A 177 -4.86 13.12 -10.93
C ASP A 177 -3.36 13.37 -10.68
N ARG A 178 -2.69 12.46 -9.93
CA ARG A 178 -1.26 12.49 -9.68
C ARG A 178 -0.43 11.63 -10.67
N LEU A 179 -1.10 10.97 -11.63
CA LEU A 179 -0.42 10.03 -12.51
C LEU A 179 0.77 10.65 -13.25
N THR A 180 0.59 11.84 -13.83
CA THR A 180 1.65 12.53 -14.57
C THR A 180 2.84 12.86 -13.66
N ASP A 181 2.57 13.37 -12.45
CA ASP A 181 3.61 13.69 -11.48
C ASP A 181 4.39 12.42 -11.10
N ILE A 182 3.67 11.31 -10.82
CA ILE A 182 4.28 10.03 -10.44
C ILE A 182 5.16 9.50 -11.57
N LEU A 183 4.66 9.44 -12.80
CA LEU A 183 5.41 8.89 -13.93
C LEU A 183 6.64 9.73 -14.26
N THR A 184 6.52 11.06 -14.22
CA THR A 184 7.63 11.98 -14.49
C THR A 184 8.71 11.84 -13.42
N THR A 185 8.32 11.93 -12.15
CA THR A 185 9.26 11.85 -11.01
C THR A 185 9.88 10.45 -10.91
N ALA A 186 9.12 9.39 -11.13
CA ALA A 186 9.65 8.02 -11.11
C ALA A 186 10.82 7.85 -12.08
N ARG A 187 10.69 8.36 -13.32
CA ARG A 187 11.76 8.27 -14.32
C ARG A 187 13.01 9.06 -13.94
N VAL A 188 12.86 10.20 -13.26
CA VAL A 188 14.01 10.95 -12.71
C VAL A 188 14.83 10.08 -11.75
N TYR A 189 14.15 9.24 -10.98
CA TYR A 189 14.76 8.32 -10.01
C TYR A 189 14.99 6.90 -10.54
N ARG A 190 15.07 6.72 -11.88
CA ARG A 190 15.38 5.44 -12.52
C ARG A 190 14.35 4.34 -12.24
N LEU A 191 13.12 4.72 -11.96
CA LEU A 191 11.96 3.83 -11.80
C LEU A 191 11.13 3.89 -13.08
N GLU A 192 11.20 2.84 -13.90
CA GLU A 192 10.50 2.80 -15.18
C GLU A 192 9.11 2.18 -15.03
N PRO A 193 8.02 2.87 -15.42
CA PRO A 193 6.66 2.33 -15.38
C PRO A 193 6.51 1.13 -16.32
N LYS A 194 5.82 0.07 -15.86
CA LYS A 194 5.60 -1.16 -16.64
C LYS A 194 4.16 -1.63 -16.72
N ARG A 195 3.38 -1.46 -15.66
CA ARG A 195 1.96 -1.75 -15.69
C ARG A 195 1.20 -0.62 -15.01
N ILE A 196 0.06 -0.29 -15.57
CA ILE A 196 -0.89 0.66 -14.99
C ILE A 196 -2.27 0.01 -15.06
N GLN A 197 -3.04 0.12 -13.98
CA GLN A 197 -4.40 -0.34 -13.92
C GLN A 197 -5.27 0.74 -13.28
N PHE A 198 -6.36 1.11 -13.94
CA PHE A 198 -7.32 2.06 -13.43
C PHE A 198 -8.46 1.35 -12.74
N ILE A 199 -8.90 1.92 -11.62
CA ILE A 199 -10.02 1.41 -10.84
C ILE A 199 -11.14 2.44 -10.90
N HIS A 200 -12.30 2.00 -11.30
CA HIS A 200 -13.49 2.82 -11.42
C HIS A 200 -14.47 2.51 -10.29
N PRO A 201 -15.01 3.52 -9.60
CA PRO A 201 -15.99 3.28 -8.54
C PRO A 201 -17.26 2.62 -9.10
N LYS A 202 -17.64 2.96 -10.33
CA LYS A 202 -18.81 2.42 -11.04
C LYS A 202 -18.61 2.53 -12.54
N GLU A 203 -19.29 1.69 -13.32
CA GLU A 203 -19.27 1.79 -14.78
C GLU A 203 -19.68 3.18 -15.27
N GLY A 204 -18.98 3.71 -16.27
CA GLY A 204 -19.18 5.06 -16.83
C GLY A 204 -18.74 6.21 -15.93
N LYS A 205 -18.17 5.94 -14.74
CA LYS A 205 -17.55 6.98 -13.89
C LYS A 205 -16.04 7.06 -14.16
N GLU A 206 -15.48 8.23 -13.92
CA GLU A 206 -14.01 8.40 -13.96
C GLU A 206 -13.33 7.51 -12.93
N SER A 207 -12.11 7.10 -13.25
CA SER A 207 -11.26 6.37 -12.30
C SER A 207 -10.92 7.25 -11.11
N ASN A 208 -11.01 6.70 -9.91
CA ASN A 208 -10.62 7.38 -8.67
C ASN A 208 -9.36 6.77 -8.02
N ILE A 209 -8.91 5.62 -8.51
CA ILE A 209 -7.69 4.94 -8.05
C ILE A 209 -6.88 4.49 -9.27
N VAL A 210 -5.56 4.59 -9.18
CA VAL A 210 -4.61 4.04 -10.14
C VAL A 210 -3.57 3.18 -9.42
N LEU A 211 -3.31 2.00 -9.97
CA LEU A 211 -2.26 1.09 -9.56
C LEU A 211 -1.11 1.15 -10.57
N ILE A 212 0.11 1.28 -10.08
CA ILE A 212 1.30 1.49 -10.92
C ILE A 212 2.40 0.52 -10.50
N GLU A 213 2.93 -0.26 -11.46
CA GLU A 213 4.18 -1.02 -11.30
C GLU A 213 5.34 -0.23 -11.90
N LEU A 214 6.35 -0.04 -11.08
CA LEU A 214 7.61 0.58 -11.43
C LEU A 214 8.75 -0.44 -11.31
N ILE A 215 9.73 -0.42 -12.21
CA ILE A 215 10.89 -1.30 -12.15
C ILE A 215 12.16 -0.44 -12.10
N LYS A 216 13.00 -0.65 -11.08
CA LYS A 216 14.29 0.02 -10.99
C LYS A 216 15.21 -0.40 -12.13
N ASP A 217 15.79 0.56 -12.83
CA ASP A 217 16.62 0.36 -14.02
C ASP A 217 15.92 -0.49 -15.09
N GLY A 218 14.59 -0.36 -15.20
CA GLY A 218 13.80 -0.97 -16.25
C GLY A 218 14.18 -0.43 -17.63
N GLN A 219 14.08 -1.28 -18.66
CA GLN A 219 14.21 -0.80 -20.04
C GLN A 219 13.15 0.27 -20.32
N PRO A 220 13.48 1.41 -20.94
CA PRO A 220 12.50 2.43 -21.27
C PRO A 220 11.35 1.92 -22.15
N GLY A 221 10.14 2.42 -21.92
CA GLY A 221 8.95 2.10 -22.70
C GLY A 221 8.31 0.74 -22.35
N GLY A 222 7.37 0.31 -23.19
CA GLY A 222 6.64 -0.95 -23.01
C GLY A 222 5.65 -0.94 -21.83
N VAL A 223 5.09 0.21 -21.48
CA VAL A 223 4.04 0.31 -20.46
C VAL A 223 2.79 -0.43 -20.93
N ARG A 224 2.26 -1.28 -20.09
CA ARG A 224 1.00 -2.00 -20.34
C ARG A 224 -0.10 -1.38 -19.50
N ILE A 225 -1.16 -0.94 -20.16
CA ILE A 225 -2.40 -0.55 -19.50
C ILE A 225 -3.25 -1.81 -19.39
N LEU A 226 -3.50 -2.24 -18.16
CA LEU A 226 -4.32 -3.42 -17.91
C LEU A 226 -5.82 -3.09 -18.04
N PRO A 227 -6.67 -4.09 -18.31
CA PRO A 227 -8.12 -3.88 -18.23
C PRO A 227 -8.50 -3.24 -16.89
N PRO A 228 -9.40 -2.25 -16.89
CA PRO A 228 -9.82 -1.58 -15.67
C PRO A 228 -10.60 -2.54 -14.75
N VAL A 229 -10.62 -2.23 -13.47
CA VAL A 229 -11.49 -2.89 -12.49
C VAL A 229 -12.58 -1.91 -12.07
N THR A 230 -13.84 -2.35 -12.12
CA THR A 230 -14.99 -1.60 -11.61
C THR A 230 -15.38 -2.16 -10.24
N ILE A 231 -15.56 -1.26 -9.26
CA ILE A 231 -15.88 -1.65 -7.88
C ILE A 231 -17.34 -2.08 -7.77
N PHE A 232 -18.27 -1.21 -8.18
CA PHE A 232 -19.71 -1.44 -8.04
C PHE A 232 -20.41 -1.59 -9.40
N ASP A 233 -21.36 -2.49 -9.46
CA ASP A 233 -22.30 -2.65 -10.57
C ASP A 233 -23.40 -1.57 -10.56
N GLU A 234 -24.37 -1.67 -11.50
CA GLU A 234 -25.52 -0.76 -11.58
C GLU A 234 -26.37 -0.75 -10.30
N ASN A 235 -26.43 -1.86 -9.56
CA ASN A 235 -27.22 -2.06 -8.35
C ASN A 235 -26.46 -1.68 -7.07
N ASN A 236 -25.28 -1.05 -7.17
CA ASN A 236 -24.38 -0.73 -6.07
C ASN A 236 -23.91 -1.99 -5.29
N GLN A 237 -23.84 -3.15 -5.96
CA GLN A 237 -23.20 -4.34 -5.43
C GLN A 237 -21.78 -4.46 -5.96
N TYR A 238 -20.89 -5.11 -5.22
CA TYR A 238 -19.55 -5.40 -5.73
C TYR A 238 -19.64 -6.25 -7.00
N THR A 239 -18.84 -5.87 -8.01
CA THR A 239 -18.70 -6.66 -9.23
C THR A 239 -18.10 -8.02 -8.92
N ASP A 240 -18.34 -9.02 -9.80
CA ASP A 240 -17.80 -10.37 -9.59
C ASP A 240 -16.27 -10.36 -9.57
N LYS A 241 -15.65 -9.50 -10.37
CA LYS A 241 -14.19 -9.32 -10.33
C LYS A 241 -13.70 -8.82 -8.97
N LEU A 242 -14.41 -7.89 -8.34
CA LEU A 242 -14.04 -7.42 -7.01
C LEU A 242 -14.33 -8.47 -5.94
N LYS A 243 -15.42 -9.20 -6.05
CA LYS A 243 -15.73 -10.32 -5.14
C LYS A 243 -14.62 -11.37 -5.15
N GLU A 244 -14.11 -11.72 -6.35
CA GLU A 244 -12.96 -12.62 -6.50
C GLU A 244 -11.71 -12.10 -5.75
N VAL A 245 -11.46 -10.81 -5.80
CA VAL A 245 -10.32 -10.17 -5.10
C VAL A 245 -10.52 -10.19 -3.59
N LEU A 246 -11.75 -9.96 -3.10
CA LEU A 246 -12.05 -9.85 -1.67
C LEU A 246 -12.22 -11.21 -0.99
N TRP A 247 -12.83 -12.18 -1.69
CA TRP A 247 -13.27 -13.43 -1.08
C TRP A 247 -12.72 -14.70 -1.76
N GLY A 248 -12.15 -14.60 -2.96
CA GLY A 248 -11.56 -15.72 -3.71
C GLY A 248 -12.54 -16.38 -4.66
#